data_ec76b6ca2d97fe416dc11bcaf3e1212a
#
_entry.id   ec76b6ca2d97fe416dc11bcaf3e1212a
#
_cell.length_a   1.000
_cell.length_b   1.000
_cell.length_c   1.000
_cell.angle_alpha   90.00
_cell.angle_beta   90.00
_cell.angle_gamma   90.00
#
_symmetry.space_group_name_H-M   'P 1'
#
loop_
_entity.id
_entity.type
_entity.pdbx_description
1 polymer ?
#
loop_
_entity_poly.entity_id
_entity_poly.type
_entity_poly.pdbx_seq_one_letter_code
_entity_poly.pdbx_strand_id
1 'polypeptide(L)'
;SKTHVGMVRTVNEDALLTTGPELFALADGMGGYAAGETASREALQVLQQEAEKFKELTGTELCTALRETVQQANKHIRQMAQSEVQYHDMGTTLVAVYLAADGKAYAVNVGDSRLYTWSAGALQQVTRDHSYVAELLANGEITAQEAFKHPQKNIILRAVGAEDELEVDCFTLELTADTKLLLCSDGLS
;
A
#
# COMPACT_ATOMS: atom_id res chain seq x y z
N SER A 1 -6.31 12.37 -7.75
CA SER A 1 -4.99 11.95 -7.24
C SER A 1 -3.90 12.93 -7.66
N LYS A 2 -2.84 13.03 -6.89
CA LYS A 2 -1.64 13.83 -7.18
C LYS A 2 -0.41 13.12 -6.60
N THR A 3 0.70 13.18 -7.34
CA THR A 3 2.03 12.81 -6.85
C THR A 3 3.05 13.84 -7.33
N HIS A 4 4.18 13.96 -6.64
CA HIS A 4 5.24 14.90 -6.98
C HIS A 4 6.58 14.39 -6.45
N VAL A 5 7.63 14.47 -7.27
CA VAL A 5 8.99 13.99 -6.94
C VAL A 5 9.63 14.70 -5.73
N GLY A 6 9.05 15.82 -5.29
CA GLY A 6 9.64 16.64 -4.23
C GLY A 6 10.74 17.56 -4.75
N MET A 7 11.55 18.10 -3.82
CA MET A 7 12.61 19.08 -4.12
C MET A 7 14.02 18.47 -4.12
N VAL A 8 14.16 17.21 -3.71
CA VAL A 8 15.46 16.56 -3.47
C VAL A 8 15.70 15.37 -4.40
N ARG A 9 14.66 14.55 -4.64
CA ARG A 9 14.76 13.38 -5.52
C ARG A 9 14.72 13.79 -6.99
N THR A 10 15.30 12.98 -7.86
CA THR A 10 15.28 13.15 -9.32
C THR A 10 14.24 12.26 -9.99
N VAL A 11 13.82 11.18 -9.33
CA VAL A 11 12.82 10.21 -9.80
C VAL A 11 11.70 10.14 -8.78
N ASN A 12 10.49 10.02 -9.27
CA ASN A 12 9.30 9.76 -8.45
C ASN A 12 9.01 8.27 -8.47
N GLU A 13 9.16 7.62 -7.34
CA GLU A 13 8.96 6.17 -7.18
C GLU A 13 7.53 5.83 -6.74
N ASP A 14 6.70 6.84 -6.41
CA ASP A 14 5.28 6.67 -6.15
C ASP A 14 4.51 6.36 -7.43
N ALA A 15 3.59 5.43 -7.38
CA ALA A 15 2.59 5.17 -8.40
C ALA A 15 1.17 5.24 -7.84
N LEU A 16 0.23 5.71 -8.66
CA LEU A 16 -1.17 5.88 -8.29
C LEU A 16 -2.07 5.15 -9.29
N LEU A 17 -3.10 4.46 -8.80
CA LEU A 17 -4.11 3.80 -9.62
C LEU A 17 -5.50 4.33 -9.25
N THR A 18 -6.28 4.63 -10.29
CA THR A 18 -7.71 4.88 -10.20
C THR A 18 -8.37 4.15 -11.36
N THR A 19 -9.08 3.06 -11.07
CA THR A 19 -9.77 2.26 -12.10
C THR A 19 -11.25 2.24 -11.79
N GLY A 20 -12.02 2.84 -12.67
CA GLY A 20 -13.45 3.08 -12.42
C GLY A 20 -13.68 3.97 -11.19
N PRO A 21 -14.90 3.98 -10.67
CA PRO A 21 -15.22 4.62 -9.39
C PRO A 21 -14.93 3.73 -8.17
N GLU A 22 -14.50 2.47 -8.37
CA GLU A 22 -14.45 1.47 -7.32
C GLU A 22 -13.05 1.20 -6.77
N LEU A 23 -11.99 1.19 -7.62
CA LEU A 23 -10.64 0.79 -7.22
C LEU A 23 -9.69 1.97 -7.20
N PHE A 24 -9.10 2.20 -6.04
CA PHE A 24 -8.06 3.21 -5.80
C PHE A 24 -6.88 2.56 -5.10
N ALA A 25 -5.68 2.84 -5.58
CA ALA A 25 -4.47 2.32 -4.96
C ALA A 25 -3.30 3.28 -5.07
N LEU A 26 -2.34 3.11 -4.17
CA LEU A 26 -1.08 3.81 -4.11
C LEU A 26 0.01 2.79 -3.78
N ALA A 27 1.16 2.94 -4.42
CA ALA A 27 2.37 2.18 -4.17
C ALA A 27 3.56 3.14 -4.12
N ASP A 28 4.39 3.04 -3.08
CA ASP A 28 5.64 3.79 -2.89
C ASP A 28 6.80 2.82 -3.11
N GLY A 29 7.52 3.05 -4.20
CA GLY A 29 8.57 2.16 -4.67
C GLY A 29 9.88 2.37 -3.93
N MET A 30 10.60 1.28 -3.68
CA MET A 30 11.93 1.28 -3.10
C MET A 30 12.89 0.44 -3.94
N GLY A 31 14.15 0.84 -3.95
CA GLY A 31 15.21 0.21 -4.72
C GLY A 31 16.11 1.27 -5.35
N GLY A 32 17.32 0.89 -5.76
CA GLY A 32 18.22 1.82 -6.39
C GLY A 32 17.75 2.26 -7.79
N TYR A 33 18.00 3.51 -8.17
CA TYR A 33 17.70 4.08 -9.50
C TYR A 33 16.22 4.00 -9.90
N ALA A 34 15.92 3.36 -11.06
CA ALA A 34 14.54 3.21 -11.58
C ALA A 34 13.82 1.95 -11.06
N ALA A 35 14.43 1.19 -10.16
CA ALA A 35 13.89 -0.09 -9.70
C ALA A 35 12.63 0.11 -8.84
N GLY A 36 12.61 1.12 -7.96
CA GLY A 36 11.44 1.47 -7.15
C GLY A 36 10.26 1.93 -8.00
N GLU A 37 10.49 2.81 -9.00
CA GLU A 37 9.44 3.23 -9.95
C GLU A 37 8.85 2.04 -10.70
N THR A 38 9.70 1.09 -11.11
CA THR A 38 9.25 -0.12 -11.80
C THR A 38 8.41 -0.98 -10.85
N ALA A 39 8.88 -1.23 -9.63
CA ALA A 39 8.16 -2.05 -8.66
C ALA A 39 6.77 -1.49 -8.34
N SER A 40 6.66 -0.20 -8.06
CA SER A 40 5.38 0.45 -7.75
C SER A 40 4.40 0.38 -8.93
N ARG A 41 4.86 0.61 -10.17
CA ARG A 41 4.02 0.52 -11.37
C ARG A 41 3.56 -0.91 -11.66
N GLU A 42 4.46 -1.89 -11.59
CA GLU A 42 4.14 -3.30 -11.84
C GLU A 42 3.14 -3.83 -10.80
N ALA A 43 3.29 -3.47 -9.52
CA ALA A 43 2.32 -3.84 -8.49
C ALA A 43 0.91 -3.34 -8.82
N LEU A 44 0.78 -2.07 -9.19
CA LEU A 44 -0.51 -1.48 -9.55
C LEU A 44 -1.06 -2.00 -10.87
N GLN A 45 -0.21 -2.39 -11.83
CA GLN A 45 -0.62 -2.99 -13.09
C GLN A 45 -1.26 -4.36 -12.86
N VAL A 46 -0.70 -5.20 -12.01
CA VAL A 46 -1.30 -6.49 -11.62
C VAL A 46 -2.67 -6.25 -10.97
N LEU A 47 -2.77 -5.30 -10.04
CA LEU A 47 -4.04 -4.96 -9.39
C LEU A 47 -5.10 -4.49 -10.40
N GLN A 48 -4.70 -3.68 -11.38
CA GLN A 48 -5.58 -3.19 -12.44
C GLN A 48 -6.09 -4.31 -13.36
N GLN A 49 -5.23 -5.27 -13.71
CA GLN A 49 -5.59 -6.42 -14.56
C GLN A 49 -6.63 -7.32 -13.90
N GLU A 50 -6.57 -7.47 -12.58
CA GLU A 50 -7.46 -8.31 -11.80
C GLU A 50 -8.76 -7.59 -11.35
N ALA A 51 -8.89 -6.26 -11.58
CA ALA A 51 -10.00 -5.44 -11.06
C ALA A 51 -11.40 -5.93 -11.48
N GLU A 52 -11.53 -6.52 -12.67
CA GLU A 52 -12.82 -7.06 -13.14
C GLU A 52 -13.33 -8.22 -12.27
N LYS A 53 -12.44 -9.00 -11.65
CA LYS A 53 -12.81 -10.12 -10.76
C LYS A 53 -13.46 -9.66 -9.47
N PHE A 54 -13.22 -8.42 -9.06
CA PHE A 54 -13.73 -7.91 -7.78
C PHE A 54 -15.20 -7.50 -7.85
N LYS A 55 -15.74 -7.25 -9.04
CA LYS A 55 -17.08 -6.65 -9.23
C LYS A 55 -18.22 -7.47 -8.62
N GLU A 56 -18.12 -8.79 -8.69
CA GLU A 56 -19.13 -9.70 -8.20
C GLU A 56 -18.86 -10.22 -6.77
N LEU A 57 -17.73 -9.79 -6.16
CA LEU A 57 -17.28 -10.28 -4.87
C LEU A 57 -17.61 -9.29 -3.75
N THR A 58 -17.89 -9.83 -2.58
CA THR A 58 -18.09 -9.06 -1.33
C THR A 58 -17.56 -9.86 -0.13
N GLY A 59 -17.49 -9.22 1.04
CA GLY A 59 -17.14 -9.90 2.28
C GLY A 59 -15.77 -10.58 2.24
N THR A 60 -15.72 -11.78 2.77
CA THR A 60 -14.49 -12.57 2.87
C THR A 60 -13.92 -12.96 1.51
N GLU A 61 -14.78 -13.21 0.52
CA GLU A 61 -14.34 -13.57 -0.82
C GLU A 61 -13.57 -12.43 -1.49
N LEU A 62 -14.07 -11.19 -1.37
CA LEU A 62 -13.37 -10.02 -1.89
C LEU A 62 -12.03 -9.77 -1.15
N CYS A 63 -12.01 -9.89 0.18
CA CYS A 63 -10.76 -9.82 0.94
C CYS A 63 -9.74 -10.86 0.50
N THR A 64 -10.17 -12.09 0.24
CA THR A 64 -9.30 -13.15 -0.25
C THR A 64 -8.77 -12.83 -1.63
N ALA A 65 -9.64 -12.42 -2.56
CA ALA A 65 -9.24 -12.06 -3.92
C ALA A 65 -8.24 -10.88 -3.95
N LEU A 66 -8.46 -9.87 -3.12
CA LEU A 66 -7.51 -8.74 -2.99
C LEU A 66 -6.14 -9.18 -2.47
N ARG A 67 -6.11 -10.03 -1.43
CA ARG A 67 -4.85 -10.60 -0.88
C ARG A 67 -4.12 -11.43 -1.93
N GLU A 68 -4.83 -12.32 -2.62
CA GLU A 68 -4.25 -13.16 -3.67
C GLU A 68 -3.67 -12.31 -4.81
N THR A 69 -4.35 -11.23 -5.19
CA THR A 69 -3.84 -10.30 -6.20
C THR A 69 -2.55 -9.61 -5.76
N VAL A 70 -2.45 -9.18 -4.50
CA VAL A 70 -1.21 -8.60 -3.96
C VAL A 70 -0.09 -9.65 -3.91
N GLN A 71 -0.40 -10.90 -3.56
CA GLN A 71 0.58 -12.01 -3.60
C GLN A 71 1.03 -12.33 -5.04
N GLN A 72 0.15 -12.21 -6.04
CA GLN A 72 0.54 -12.32 -7.45
C GLN A 72 1.49 -11.19 -7.86
N ALA A 73 1.21 -9.95 -7.44
CA ALA A 73 2.10 -8.82 -7.66
C ALA A 73 3.48 -9.05 -6.99
N ASN A 74 3.49 -9.55 -5.76
CA ASN A 74 4.71 -9.91 -5.05
C ASN A 74 5.56 -10.92 -5.84
N LYS A 75 4.94 -12.01 -6.29
CA LYS A 75 5.62 -13.03 -7.09
C LYS A 75 6.16 -12.47 -8.41
N HIS A 76 5.37 -11.63 -9.09
CA HIS A 76 5.77 -10.99 -10.35
C HIS A 76 7.00 -10.11 -10.17
N ILE A 77 6.99 -9.20 -9.19
CA ILE A 77 8.11 -8.30 -8.89
C ILE A 77 9.37 -9.08 -8.51
N ARG A 78 9.24 -10.13 -7.68
CA ARG A 78 10.37 -11.00 -7.33
C ARG A 78 10.99 -11.71 -8.53
N GLN A 79 10.16 -12.19 -9.45
CA GLN A 79 10.66 -12.81 -10.70
C GLN A 79 11.44 -11.80 -11.55
N MET A 80 10.96 -10.57 -11.66
CA MET A 80 11.68 -9.50 -12.36
C MET A 80 13.01 -9.17 -11.65
N ALA A 81 13.00 -9.03 -10.33
CA ALA A 81 14.22 -8.77 -9.54
C ALA A 81 15.28 -9.86 -9.68
N GLN A 82 14.87 -11.12 -9.89
CA GLN A 82 15.79 -12.24 -10.13
C GLN A 82 16.30 -12.32 -11.56
N SER A 83 15.55 -11.80 -12.53
CA SER A 83 15.89 -11.92 -13.96
C SER A 83 16.86 -10.85 -14.44
N GLU A 84 16.88 -9.67 -13.81
CA GLU A 84 17.67 -8.54 -14.27
C GLU A 84 18.40 -7.84 -13.12
N VAL A 85 19.72 -7.69 -13.26
CA VAL A 85 20.58 -7.08 -12.21
C VAL A 85 20.14 -5.66 -11.83
N GLN A 86 19.60 -4.89 -12.77
CA GLN A 86 19.12 -3.53 -12.53
C GLN A 86 17.88 -3.46 -11.64
N TYR A 87 17.17 -4.58 -11.47
CA TYR A 87 15.97 -4.69 -10.60
C TYR A 87 16.24 -5.42 -9.31
N HIS A 88 17.50 -5.75 -9.04
CA HIS A 88 17.87 -6.40 -7.79
C HIS A 88 17.46 -5.53 -6.60
N ASP A 89 16.88 -6.14 -5.57
CA ASP A 89 16.38 -5.49 -4.36
C ASP A 89 15.22 -4.48 -4.58
N MET A 90 14.54 -4.51 -5.74
CA MET A 90 13.35 -3.70 -5.91
C MET A 90 12.17 -4.23 -5.08
N GLY A 91 11.39 -3.30 -4.57
CA GLY A 91 10.16 -3.59 -3.84
C GLY A 91 9.25 -2.35 -3.81
N THR A 92 8.09 -2.50 -3.23
CA THR A 92 7.16 -1.38 -3.08
C THR A 92 6.22 -1.60 -1.90
N THR A 93 5.75 -0.51 -1.30
CA THR A 93 4.54 -0.56 -0.47
C THR A 93 3.32 -0.75 -1.38
N LEU A 94 2.20 -1.13 -0.81
CA LEU A 94 0.93 -1.11 -1.51
C LEU A 94 -0.21 -0.87 -0.52
N VAL A 95 -0.99 0.18 -0.75
CA VAL A 95 -2.27 0.39 -0.10
C VAL A 95 -3.34 0.53 -1.17
N ALA A 96 -4.39 -0.28 -1.08
CA ALA A 96 -5.50 -0.24 -2.03
C ALA A 96 -6.85 -0.31 -1.32
N VAL A 97 -7.85 0.31 -1.93
CA VAL A 97 -9.24 0.27 -1.47
C VAL A 97 -10.17 -0.01 -2.65
N TYR A 98 -11.09 -0.94 -2.44
CA TYR A 98 -12.16 -1.28 -3.37
C TYR A 98 -13.52 -0.97 -2.74
N LEU A 99 -14.34 -0.20 -3.46
CA LEU A 99 -15.70 0.14 -3.07
C LEU A 99 -16.65 -0.91 -3.65
N ALA A 100 -17.17 -1.80 -2.82
CA ALA A 100 -17.95 -2.93 -3.26
C ALA A 100 -19.46 -2.61 -3.40
N ALA A 101 -20.16 -3.46 -4.14
CA ALA A 101 -21.60 -3.32 -4.40
C ALA A 101 -22.47 -3.45 -3.13
N ASP A 102 -21.94 -4.04 -2.06
CA ASP A 102 -22.60 -4.13 -0.74
C ASP A 102 -22.54 -2.83 0.08
N GLY A 103 -21.99 -1.75 -0.50
CA GLY A 103 -21.88 -0.43 0.13
C GLY A 103 -20.73 -0.30 1.12
N LYS A 104 -19.85 -1.30 1.22
CA LYS A 104 -18.64 -1.27 2.06
C LYS A 104 -17.41 -0.98 1.23
N ALA A 105 -16.33 -0.61 1.92
CA ALA A 105 -15.00 -0.59 1.34
C ALA A 105 -14.14 -1.71 1.91
N TYR A 106 -13.36 -2.32 1.04
CA TYR A 106 -12.38 -3.35 1.39
C TYR A 106 -11.00 -2.84 1.05
N ALA A 107 -10.10 -2.83 2.02
CA ALA A 107 -8.77 -2.30 1.84
C ALA A 107 -7.72 -3.36 2.14
N VAL A 108 -6.62 -3.33 1.38
CA VAL A 108 -5.43 -4.12 1.65
C VAL A 108 -4.24 -3.22 1.85
N ASN A 109 -3.29 -3.66 2.70
CA ASN A 109 -2.07 -2.93 3.00
C ASN A 109 -0.86 -3.84 3.13
N VAL A 110 0.24 -3.38 2.54
CA VAL A 110 1.61 -3.86 2.74
C VAL A 110 2.54 -2.66 2.78
N GLY A 111 3.35 -2.54 3.83
CA GLY A 111 4.26 -1.41 4.01
C GLY A 111 3.73 -0.34 4.95
N ASP A 112 4.25 0.86 4.83
CA ASP A 112 3.97 2.03 5.68
C ASP A 112 3.21 3.15 4.96
N SER A 113 2.76 2.92 3.73
CA SER A 113 1.73 3.74 3.09
C SER A 113 0.40 3.53 3.81
N ARG A 114 -0.40 4.59 3.92
CA ARG A 114 -1.53 4.61 4.85
C ARG A 114 -2.87 4.88 4.18
N LEU A 115 -3.91 4.28 4.75
CA LEU A 115 -5.31 4.62 4.51
C LEU A 115 -5.89 5.29 5.76
N TYR A 116 -6.52 6.44 5.54
CA TYR A 116 -7.30 7.14 6.56
C TYR A 116 -8.76 7.23 6.16
N THR A 117 -9.63 7.21 7.15
CA THR A 117 -11.02 7.66 7.04
C THR A 117 -11.18 9.02 7.69
N TRP A 118 -11.96 9.90 7.06
CA TRP A 118 -12.45 11.12 7.70
C TRP A 118 -13.97 11.08 7.73
N SER A 119 -14.56 11.16 8.91
CA SER A 119 -16.01 11.15 9.13
C SER A 119 -16.34 11.89 10.42
N ALA A 120 -17.46 12.58 10.45
CA ALA A 120 -17.92 13.35 11.62
C ALA A 120 -16.88 14.31 12.19
N GLY A 121 -16.01 14.89 11.34
CA GLY A 121 -14.97 15.83 11.75
C GLY A 121 -13.70 15.18 12.34
N ALA A 122 -13.59 13.85 12.35
CA ALA A 122 -12.43 13.12 12.87
C ALA A 122 -11.69 12.38 11.73
N LEU A 123 -10.35 12.46 11.76
CA LEU A 123 -9.46 11.66 10.90
C LEU A 123 -8.97 10.46 11.71
N GLN A 124 -9.12 9.26 11.15
CA GLN A 124 -8.70 8.02 11.76
C GLN A 124 -7.87 7.21 10.79
N GLN A 125 -6.67 6.76 11.21
CA GLN A 125 -5.87 5.80 10.45
C GLN A 125 -6.53 4.41 10.52
N VAL A 126 -6.69 3.78 9.36
CA VAL A 126 -7.26 2.44 9.20
C VAL A 126 -6.16 1.38 9.17
N THR A 127 -5.12 1.64 8.39
CA THR A 127 -3.97 0.74 8.23
C THR A 127 -3.04 0.82 9.43
N ARG A 128 -2.27 -0.25 9.62
CA ARG A 128 -1.13 -0.27 10.55
C ARG A 128 0.14 -0.33 9.72
N ASP A 129 1.10 0.53 10.04
CA ASP A 129 2.38 0.54 9.33
C ASP A 129 3.17 -0.73 9.61
N HIS A 130 3.71 -1.34 8.56
CA HIS A 130 4.66 -2.44 8.65
C HIS A 130 6.08 -1.87 8.67
N SER A 131 6.40 -1.11 9.71
CA SER A 131 7.70 -0.49 9.92
C SER A 131 8.27 -0.84 11.29
N TYR A 132 9.60 -0.75 11.40
CA TYR A 132 10.31 -1.05 12.65
C TYR A 132 9.81 -0.16 13.82
N VAL A 133 9.63 1.12 13.55
CA VAL A 133 9.16 2.06 14.60
C VAL A 133 7.70 1.80 14.99
N ALA A 134 6.87 1.31 14.08
CA ALA A 134 5.50 0.93 14.40
C ALA A 134 5.44 -0.31 15.31
N GLU A 135 6.37 -1.26 15.16
CA GLU A 135 6.49 -2.38 16.09
C GLU A 135 6.96 -1.95 17.48
N LEU A 136 8.01 -1.12 17.56
CA LEU A 136 8.47 -0.58 18.84
C LEU A 136 7.37 0.19 19.59
N LEU A 137 6.60 0.99 18.86
CA LEU A 137 5.47 1.74 19.39
C LEU A 137 4.36 0.81 19.91
N ALA A 138 4.03 -0.23 19.14
CA ALA A 138 3.00 -1.21 19.52
C ALA A 138 3.40 -2.03 20.76
N ASN A 139 4.69 -2.31 20.92
CA ASN A 139 5.25 -2.99 22.09
C ASN A 139 5.38 -2.06 23.32
N GLY A 140 5.14 -0.75 23.15
CA GLY A 140 5.32 0.22 24.22
C GLY A 140 6.79 0.54 24.54
N GLU A 141 7.72 0.21 23.64
CA GLU A 141 9.16 0.45 23.83
C GLU A 141 9.54 1.90 23.57
N ILE A 142 8.78 2.58 22.71
CA ILE A 142 8.94 4.00 22.41
C ILE A 142 7.58 4.71 22.39
N THR A 143 7.60 6.03 22.57
CA THR A 143 6.43 6.90 22.41
C THR A 143 6.26 7.33 20.96
N ALA A 144 5.08 7.83 20.58
CA ALA A 144 4.82 8.38 19.25
C ALA A 144 5.79 9.53 18.89
N GLN A 145 6.20 10.31 19.88
CA GLN A 145 7.14 11.42 19.67
C GLN A 145 8.56 10.94 19.41
N GLU A 146 8.98 9.83 20.03
CA GLU A 146 10.26 9.16 19.76
C GLU A 146 10.26 8.46 18.40
N ALA A 147 9.15 7.79 18.04
CA ALA A 147 8.99 7.15 16.74
C ALA A 147 9.19 8.14 15.59
N PHE A 148 8.60 9.32 15.67
CA PHE A 148 8.73 10.38 14.65
C PHE A 148 10.17 10.83 14.41
N LYS A 149 11.01 10.83 15.46
CA LYS A 149 12.42 11.25 15.42
C LYS A 149 13.40 10.08 15.35
N HIS A 150 12.91 8.85 15.28
CA HIS A 150 13.75 7.66 15.36
C HIS A 150 14.69 7.57 14.14
N PRO A 151 16.00 7.26 14.33
CA PRO A 151 16.97 7.16 13.23
C PRO A 151 16.62 6.07 12.20
N GLN A 152 15.87 5.06 12.61
CA GLN A 152 15.42 3.94 11.78
C GLN A 152 13.93 4.03 11.40
N LYS A 153 13.34 5.21 11.39
CA LYS A 153 11.90 5.40 11.08
C LYS A 153 11.52 4.96 9.66
N ASN A 154 12.48 4.92 8.74
CA ASN A 154 12.26 4.54 7.35
C ASN A 154 12.52 3.04 7.09
N ILE A 155 12.73 2.21 8.15
CA ILE A 155 12.89 0.77 7.96
C ILE A 155 11.51 0.13 7.84
N ILE A 156 11.21 -0.34 6.63
CA ILE A 156 10.00 -1.10 6.31
C ILE A 156 10.27 -2.59 6.57
N LEU A 157 9.32 -3.27 7.20
CA LEU A 157 9.44 -4.69 7.58
C LEU A 157 8.70 -5.62 6.62
N ARG A 158 7.75 -5.10 5.83
CA ARG A 158 7.02 -5.85 4.81
C ARG A 158 6.88 -5.02 3.56
N ALA A 159 7.25 -5.60 2.40
CA ALA A 159 7.13 -4.95 1.11
C ALA A 159 6.78 -5.96 0.01
N VAL A 160 6.00 -5.52 -0.95
CA VAL A 160 5.70 -6.29 -2.17
C VAL A 160 6.99 -6.39 -2.99
N GLY A 161 7.40 -7.63 -3.31
CA GLY A 161 8.63 -7.92 -4.02
C GLY A 161 9.81 -8.34 -3.12
N ALA A 162 9.71 -8.18 -1.79
CA ALA A 162 10.81 -8.48 -0.86
C ALA A 162 10.83 -9.92 -0.36
N GLU A 163 9.66 -10.52 -0.05
CA GLU A 163 9.56 -11.79 0.64
C GLU A 163 8.90 -12.88 -0.21
N ASP A 164 9.25 -14.17 0.04
CA ASP A 164 8.59 -15.30 -0.65
C ASP A 164 7.13 -15.44 -0.24
N GLU A 165 6.89 -15.42 1.07
CA GLU A 165 5.55 -15.47 1.67
C GLU A 165 5.22 -14.08 2.23
N LEU A 166 4.42 -13.33 1.50
CA LEU A 166 4.02 -11.99 1.88
C LEU A 166 2.71 -12.02 2.68
N GLU A 167 2.73 -11.52 3.91
CA GLU A 167 1.52 -11.30 4.68
C GLU A 167 0.86 -9.97 4.26
N VAL A 168 -0.43 -10.03 3.89
CA VAL A 168 -1.21 -8.89 3.41
C VAL A 168 -2.36 -8.63 4.39
N ASP A 169 -2.39 -7.45 4.98
CA ASP A 169 -3.51 -7.02 5.81
C ASP A 169 -4.74 -6.74 4.95
N CYS A 170 -5.93 -7.10 5.45
CA CYS A 170 -7.20 -6.71 4.83
C CYS A 170 -8.16 -6.15 5.87
N PHE A 171 -8.79 -5.03 5.53
CA PHE A 171 -9.72 -4.27 6.37
C PHE A 171 -11.06 -4.17 5.67
N THR A 172 -12.15 -4.27 6.44
CA THR A 172 -13.51 -3.96 5.97
C THR A 172 -14.00 -2.70 6.65
N LEU A 173 -14.50 -1.75 5.87
CA LEU A 173 -14.95 -0.44 6.33
C LEU A 173 -16.42 -0.26 6.02
N GLU A 174 -17.19 0.09 7.03
CA GLU A 174 -18.55 0.58 6.85
C GLU A 174 -18.48 2.05 6.42
N LEU A 175 -19.11 2.37 5.28
CA LEU A 175 -19.12 3.72 4.74
C LEU A 175 -20.45 4.41 5.03
N THR A 176 -20.36 5.70 5.33
CA THR A 176 -21.52 6.60 5.35
C THR A 176 -21.40 7.60 4.21
N ALA A 177 -22.48 8.31 3.87
CA ALA A 177 -22.47 9.33 2.82
C ALA A 177 -21.41 10.44 3.03
N ASP A 178 -21.04 10.69 4.29
CA ASP A 178 -20.05 11.72 4.66
C ASP A 178 -18.61 11.17 4.79
N THR A 179 -18.41 9.86 4.66
CA THR A 179 -17.09 9.26 4.78
C THR A 179 -16.21 9.66 3.60
N LYS A 180 -15.00 10.17 3.89
CA LYS A 180 -13.95 10.38 2.91
C LYS A 180 -12.78 9.44 3.20
N LEU A 181 -12.16 8.94 2.15
CA LEU A 181 -10.99 8.07 2.22
C LEU A 181 -9.78 8.83 1.70
N LEU A 182 -8.64 8.69 2.39
CA LEU A 182 -7.37 9.26 1.98
C LEU A 182 -6.31 8.16 1.99
N LEU A 183 -5.73 7.90 0.81
CA LEU A 183 -4.54 7.06 0.66
C LEU A 183 -3.34 7.98 0.48
N CYS A 184 -2.26 7.71 1.21
CA CYS A 184 -1.02 8.48 1.10
C CYS A 184 0.23 7.64 1.35
N SER A 185 1.34 8.03 0.73
CA SER A 185 2.69 7.56 1.07
C SER A 185 3.28 8.35 2.25
N ASP A 186 4.47 7.99 2.69
CA ASP A 186 5.20 8.62 3.79
C ASP A 186 5.56 10.09 3.51
N GLY A 187 5.49 10.52 2.25
CA GLY A 187 5.69 11.92 1.87
C GLY A 187 4.61 12.88 2.38
N LEU A 188 3.46 12.37 2.86
CA LEU A 188 2.37 13.16 3.45
C LEU A 188 2.17 12.88 4.94
N SER A 189 2.55 11.71 5.44
CA SER A 189 2.25 11.23 6.81
C SER A 189 3.39 11.40 7.80
#